data_1638a3d0041e6a22a6e53d5d5b9d7293
#
_entry.id   1638a3d0041e6a22a6e53d5d5b9d7293
#
_cell.length_a   1.000
_cell.length_b   1.000
_cell.length_c   1.000
_cell.angle_alpha   90.00
_cell.angle_beta   90.00
_cell.angle_gamma   90.00
#
_symmetry.space_group_name_H-M   'P 1'
#
loop_
_entity.id
_entity.type
_entity.pdbx_description
1 polymer ?
#
loop_
_entity_poly.entity_id
_entity_poly.type
_entity_poly.pdbx_seq_one_letter_code
_entity_poly.pdbx_strand_id
1 'polypeptide(L)'
;AYNGLAERHYLPTLFFGGSLSAGMSGGPALDSQGRLVGVNVAARREGEQVSFLVPGALAQALLARGRNAKPITQPVHAEIERQLLAHQDGLVARFVGQPWRAAGHPRYRIPVPQENFSRCWGSGAPAGARGVVFERSDCTMDSAVFIDERLRTGAISVRHETYDGSRIGALRFQQRYTASFDNEHMGGPDGHRVAAQCTERTVAAGGGLPMRAVVCLQAYKKLPALVDLTVLTTSLDGETTGVQGRLDALGLSLDSARLLTRHYLEGFGWTPAAPKTGSR
;
A
#
# COMPACT_ATOMS: atom_id res chain seq x y z
N ALA A 1 12.74 -21.32 20.00
CA ALA A 1 13.58 -21.81 18.91
C ALA A 1 13.57 -20.80 17.75
N TYR A 2 14.70 -20.56 17.13
CA TYR A 2 14.84 -19.70 15.97
C TYR A 2 14.42 -20.47 14.70
N ASN A 3 13.42 -19.97 13.99
CA ASN A 3 12.81 -20.67 12.85
C ASN A 3 13.15 -20.06 11.48
N GLY A 4 14.08 -19.09 11.43
CA GLY A 4 14.54 -18.48 10.20
C GLY A 4 13.94 -17.11 9.89
N LEU A 5 14.29 -16.58 8.74
CA LEU A 5 13.90 -15.25 8.25
C LEU A 5 12.57 -15.32 7.50
N ALA A 6 11.64 -14.42 7.82
CA ALA A 6 10.41 -14.27 7.04
C ALA A 6 10.69 -13.39 5.81
N GLU A 7 10.83 -13.99 4.66
CA GLU A 7 11.15 -13.29 3.41
C GLU A 7 10.00 -12.42 2.86
N ARG A 8 8.77 -12.63 3.35
CA ARG A 8 7.56 -11.97 2.82
C ARG A 8 7.23 -10.62 3.45
N HIS A 9 8.02 -10.16 4.41
CA HIS A 9 7.80 -8.86 5.05
C HIS A 9 8.74 -7.81 4.46
N TYR A 10 8.24 -6.61 4.27
CA TYR A 10 9.02 -5.46 3.82
C TYR A 10 10.29 -5.21 4.67
N LEU A 11 10.20 -5.41 5.98
CA LEU A 11 11.36 -5.49 6.86
C LEU A 11 11.62 -6.95 7.20
N PRO A 12 12.86 -7.43 7.09
CA PRO A 12 13.22 -8.78 7.50
C PRO A 12 12.81 -9.00 8.96
N THR A 13 12.10 -10.08 9.21
CA THR A 13 11.67 -10.49 10.55
C THR A 13 12.13 -11.91 10.82
N LEU A 14 12.55 -12.18 12.06
CA LEU A 14 12.89 -13.52 12.49
C LEU A 14 11.67 -14.15 13.13
N PHE A 15 11.34 -15.37 12.73
CA PHE A 15 10.36 -16.18 13.43
C PHE A 15 10.96 -16.76 14.70
N PHE A 16 10.21 -16.70 15.79
CA PHE A 16 10.57 -17.25 17.08
C PHE A 16 9.41 -18.10 17.62
N GLY A 17 9.64 -19.39 17.80
CA GLY A 17 8.66 -20.35 18.33
C GLY A 17 8.54 -20.33 19.86
N GLY A 18 8.60 -19.17 20.47
CA GLY A 18 8.41 -18.94 21.90
C GLY A 18 7.36 -17.88 22.16
N SER A 19 6.78 -17.90 23.35
CA SER A 19 5.77 -16.92 23.76
C SER A 19 6.43 -15.59 24.09
N LEU A 20 5.87 -14.51 23.53
CA LEU A 20 6.13 -13.15 23.97
C LEU A 20 4.89 -12.62 24.72
N SER A 21 5.11 -12.16 25.94
CA SER A 21 4.08 -11.53 26.75
C SER A 21 4.06 -10.01 26.54
N ALA A 22 2.94 -9.37 26.89
CA ALA A 22 2.86 -7.91 26.94
C ALA A 22 3.96 -7.36 27.88
N GLY A 23 4.62 -6.29 27.44
CA GLY A 23 5.76 -5.69 28.15
C GLY A 23 7.14 -6.20 27.70
N MET A 24 7.22 -7.31 26.94
CA MET A 24 8.50 -7.81 26.40
C MET A 24 8.93 -7.13 25.09
N SER A 25 8.06 -6.32 24.47
CA SER A 25 8.38 -5.56 23.27
C SER A 25 9.56 -4.60 23.49
N GLY A 26 10.52 -4.59 22.55
CA GLY A 26 11.77 -3.84 22.68
C GLY A 26 12.87 -4.55 23.50
N GLY A 27 12.55 -5.64 24.20
CA GLY A 27 13.51 -6.44 24.93
C GLY A 27 14.37 -7.31 24.00
N PRO A 28 15.61 -7.70 24.41
CA PRO A 28 16.49 -8.53 23.62
C PRO A 28 16.05 -9.99 23.64
N ALA A 29 16.17 -10.65 22.50
CA ALA A 29 16.20 -12.10 22.39
C ALA A 29 17.66 -12.56 22.27
N LEU A 30 18.12 -13.39 23.21
CA LEU A 30 19.49 -13.83 23.28
C LEU A 30 19.59 -15.32 22.95
N ASP A 31 20.72 -15.73 22.39
CA ASP A 31 21.06 -17.14 22.26
C ASP A 31 21.63 -17.71 23.58
N SER A 32 21.94 -19.01 23.59
CA SER A 32 22.50 -19.69 24.75
C SER A 32 23.89 -19.18 25.18
N GLN A 33 24.54 -18.38 24.33
CA GLN A 33 25.83 -17.74 24.59
C GLN A 33 25.70 -16.27 24.99
N GLY A 34 24.47 -15.78 25.18
CA GLY A 34 24.18 -14.38 25.54
C GLY A 34 24.32 -13.38 24.39
N ARG A 35 24.40 -13.83 23.14
CA ARG A 35 24.51 -12.94 21.97
C ARG A 35 23.13 -12.51 21.51
N LEU A 36 23.00 -11.24 21.08
CA LEU A 36 21.76 -10.69 20.57
C LEU A 36 21.38 -11.32 19.21
N VAL A 37 20.29 -12.08 19.20
CA VAL A 37 19.66 -12.64 18.00
C VAL A 37 18.72 -11.63 17.38
N GLY A 38 17.92 -10.97 18.21
CA GLY A 38 16.93 -10.00 17.77
C GLY A 38 16.30 -9.20 18.88
N VAL A 39 15.39 -8.33 18.51
CA VAL A 39 14.59 -7.51 19.43
C VAL A 39 13.12 -7.91 19.29
N ASN A 40 12.46 -8.17 20.42
CA ASN A 40 11.06 -8.57 20.45
C ASN A 40 10.16 -7.47 19.90
N VAL A 41 9.27 -7.80 18.94
CA VAL A 41 8.42 -6.78 18.31
C VAL A 41 6.93 -7.15 18.31
N ALA A 42 6.59 -8.39 18.05
CA ALA A 42 5.19 -8.82 17.93
C ALA A 42 5.01 -10.30 18.22
N ALA A 43 3.78 -10.69 18.58
CA ALA A 43 3.34 -12.06 18.65
C ALA A 43 2.00 -12.21 17.94
N ARG A 44 1.75 -13.38 17.34
CA ARG A 44 0.45 -13.73 16.80
C ARG A 44 -0.52 -14.01 17.95
N ARG A 45 -1.71 -13.43 17.90
CA ARG A 45 -2.71 -13.61 18.97
C ARG A 45 -3.56 -14.86 18.81
N GLU A 46 -3.63 -15.40 17.59
CA GLU A 46 -4.47 -16.55 17.24
C GLU A 46 -3.62 -17.68 16.66
N GLY A 47 -3.84 -18.91 17.13
CA GLY A 47 -3.18 -20.12 16.66
C GLY A 47 -1.92 -20.49 17.44
N GLU A 48 -0.97 -21.13 16.76
CA GLU A 48 0.32 -21.52 17.34
C GLU A 48 1.11 -20.29 17.84
N GLN A 49 1.87 -20.47 18.91
CA GLN A 49 2.69 -19.42 19.52
C GLN A 49 3.83 -19.01 18.57
N VAL A 50 3.52 -18.11 17.65
CA VAL A 50 4.49 -17.53 16.73
C VAL A 50 4.77 -16.09 17.13
N SER A 51 6.03 -15.80 17.40
CA SER A 51 6.52 -14.48 17.73
C SER A 51 7.50 -13.99 16.67
N PHE A 52 7.67 -12.67 16.61
CA PHE A 52 8.50 -12.01 15.63
C PHE A 52 9.56 -11.16 16.29
N LEU A 53 10.78 -11.24 15.77
CA LEU A 53 11.92 -10.46 16.22
C LEU A 53 12.42 -9.58 15.07
N VAL A 54 12.82 -8.36 15.38
CA VAL A 54 13.66 -7.56 14.49
C VAL A 54 15.08 -8.12 14.57
N PRO A 55 15.79 -8.36 13.44
CA PRO A 55 17.14 -8.92 13.46
C PRO A 55 18.12 -8.08 14.30
N GLY A 56 18.94 -8.73 15.11
CA GLY A 56 19.91 -8.09 15.98
C GLY A 56 20.95 -7.21 15.26
N ALA A 57 21.25 -7.54 13.99
CA ALA A 57 22.13 -6.72 13.15
C ALA A 57 21.62 -5.28 12.97
N LEU A 58 20.29 -5.06 12.93
CA LEU A 58 19.72 -3.72 12.85
C LEU A 58 19.94 -2.91 14.13
N ALA A 59 19.84 -3.56 15.30
CA ALA A 59 20.16 -2.94 16.59
C ALA A 59 21.67 -2.62 16.70
N GLN A 60 22.54 -3.50 16.23
CA GLN A 60 24.00 -3.25 16.16
C GLN A 60 24.34 -2.06 15.26
N ALA A 61 23.72 -1.99 14.08
CA ALA A 61 23.88 -0.86 13.16
C ALA A 61 23.40 0.46 13.77
N LEU A 62 22.28 0.43 14.49
CA LEU A 62 21.77 1.60 15.22
C LEU A 62 22.72 2.03 16.32
N LEU A 63 23.22 1.11 17.12
CA LEU A 63 24.20 1.38 18.18
C LEU A 63 25.50 1.98 17.61
N ALA A 64 26.00 1.45 16.50
CA ALA A 64 27.20 1.95 15.84
C ALA A 64 27.04 3.41 15.40
N ARG A 65 25.87 3.77 14.84
CA ARG A 65 25.56 5.14 14.43
C ARG A 65 25.28 6.06 15.61
N GLY A 66 24.64 5.55 16.66
CA GLY A 66 24.16 6.31 17.81
C GLY A 66 25.13 6.43 18.98
N ARG A 67 26.22 5.66 19.01
CA ARG A 67 27.14 5.59 20.17
C ARG A 67 27.63 6.96 20.65
N ASN A 68 27.90 7.88 19.72
CA ASN A 68 28.41 9.23 20.00
C ASN A 68 27.37 10.32 19.67
N ALA A 69 26.13 9.93 19.38
CA ALA A 69 25.07 10.88 19.05
C ALA A 69 24.72 11.71 20.30
N LYS A 70 24.61 13.01 20.13
CA LYS A 70 24.07 13.89 21.17
C LYS A 70 22.55 13.82 21.14
N PRO A 71 21.87 13.96 22.30
CA PRO A 71 20.42 14.07 22.33
C PRO A 71 19.93 15.20 21.41
N ILE A 72 18.93 14.91 20.58
CA ILE A 72 18.27 15.92 19.75
C ILE A 72 17.37 16.74 20.68
N THR A 73 17.75 17.98 20.93
CA THR A 73 17.03 18.86 21.84
C THR A 73 16.05 19.80 21.12
N GLN A 74 16.28 20.15 19.86
CA GLN A 74 15.43 21.03 19.02
C GLN A 74 15.88 21.01 17.54
N PRO A 75 15.01 21.24 16.55
CA PRO A 75 13.63 20.82 16.44
C PRO A 75 13.53 19.37 15.92
N VAL A 76 12.91 18.49 16.69
CA VAL A 76 12.78 17.04 16.37
C VAL A 76 12.07 16.78 15.03
N HIS A 77 11.10 17.65 14.69
CA HIS A 77 10.30 17.47 13.47
C HIS A 77 11.13 17.53 12.18
N ALA A 78 12.13 18.39 12.09
CA ALA A 78 12.98 18.49 10.91
C ALA A 78 13.80 17.20 10.69
N GLU A 79 14.30 16.59 11.76
CA GLU A 79 15.03 15.33 11.66
C GLU A 79 14.09 14.14 11.33
N ILE A 80 12.90 14.11 11.93
CA ILE A 80 11.86 13.12 11.59
C ILE A 80 11.49 13.23 10.10
N GLU A 81 11.23 14.44 9.62
CA GLU A 81 10.90 14.71 8.21
C GLU A 81 12.02 14.23 7.28
N ARG A 82 13.26 14.56 7.59
CA ARG A 82 14.42 14.12 6.78
C ARG A 82 14.52 12.59 6.70
N GLN A 83 14.33 11.89 7.82
CA GLN A 83 14.37 10.42 7.86
C GLN A 83 13.21 9.79 7.09
N LEU A 84 12.01 10.35 7.23
CA LEU A 84 10.83 9.88 6.52
C LEU A 84 10.96 10.06 5.00
N LEU A 85 11.44 11.22 4.54
CA LEU A 85 11.71 11.47 3.13
C LEU A 85 12.68 10.44 2.56
N ALA A 86 13.82 10.23 3.22
CA ALA A 86 14.81 9.26 2.76
C ALA A 86 14.25 7.82 2.72
N HIS A 87 13.44 7.44 3.72
CA HIS A 87 12.78 6.14 3.78
C HIS A 87 11.77 5.98 2.63
N GLN A 88 10.90 6.97 2.46
CA GLN A 88 9.82 6.93 1.47
C GLN A 88 10.33 7.01 0.03
N ASP A 89 11.31 7.83 -0.26
CA ASP A 89 11.91 7.89 -1.59
C ASP A 89 12.53 6.54 -1.97
N GLY A 90 13.23 5.88 -1.04
CA GLY A 90 13.73 4.52 -1.24
C GLY A 90 12.61 3.47 -1.40
N LEU A 91 11.49 3.63 -0.67
CA LEU A 91 10.33 2.75 -0.78
C LEU A 91 9.65 2.90 -2.14
N VAL A 92 9.39 4.14 -2.56
CA VAL A 92 8.76 4.46 -3.84
C VAL A 92 9.64 3.99 -5.01
N ALA A 93 10.96 4.23 -4.96
CA ALA A 93 11.88 3.77 -5.99
C ALA A 93 11.81 2.25 -6.18
N ARG A 94 11.78 1.48 -5.09
CA ARG A 94 11.63 0.01 -5.16
C ARG A 94 10.25 -0.40 -5.66
N PHE A 95 9.18 0.29 -5.27
CA PHE A 95 7.83 -0.01 -5.72
C PHE A 95 7.68 0.18 -7.23
N VAL A 96 8.08 1.34 -7.75
CA VAL A 96 7.97 1.65 -9.19
C VAL A 96 8.98 0.88 -10.05
N GLY A 97 10.07 0.42 -9.47
CA GLY A 97 11.07 -0.41 -10.16
C GLY A 97 10.59 -1.84 -10.43
N GLN A 98 9.46 -2.26 -9.85
CA GLN A 98 8.90 -3.59 -10.08
C GLN A 98 7.77 -3.54 -11.12
N PRO A 99 7.70 -4.52 -12.04
CA PRO A 99 6.58 -4.62 -12.95
C PRO A 99 5.30 -4.94 -12.18
N TRP A 100 4.16 -4.43 -12.68
CA TRP A 100 2.86 -4.85 -12.18
C TRP A 100 2.63 -6.34 -12.45
N ARG A 101 2.02 -7.04 -11.48
CA ARG A 101 1.54 -8.40 -11.69
C ARG A 101 0.30 -8.37 -12.58
N ALA A 102 0.21 -9.30 -13.52
CA ALA A 102 -1.00 -9.43 -14.34
C ALA A 102 -2.17 -9.91 -13.47
N ALA A 103 -3.23 -9.11 -13.40
CA ALA A 103 -4.53 -9.57 -12.92
C ALA A 103 -5.21 -10.27 -14.11
N GLY A 104 -5.64 -11.50 -13.97
CA GLY A 104 -6.22 -12.30 -15.06
C GLY A 104 -7.61 -11.82 -15.53
N HIS A 105 -7.81 -10.48 -15.69
CA HIS A 105 -9.10 -9.94 -16.14
C HIS A 105 -9.19 -9.93 -17.66
N PRO A 106 -10.34 -10.39 -18.27
CA PRO A 106 -10.43 -10.56 -19.72
C PRO A 106 -10.39 -9.24 -20.51
N ARG A 107 -10.79 -8.12 -19.93
CA ARG A 107 -10.90 -6.83 -20.60
C ARG A 107 -9.85 -5.82 -20.18
N TYR A 108 -9.52 -5.76 -18.88
CA TYR A 108 -8.68 -4.71 -18.32
C TYR A 108 -7.34 -5.25 -17.84
N ARG A 109 -6.27 -4.55 -18.18
CA ARG A 109 -5.00 -4.65 -17.46
C ARG A 109 -5.11 -3.79 -16.20
N ILE A 110 -4.85 -4.39 -15.04
CA ILE A 110 -5.04 -3.80 -13.72
C ILE A 110 -3.69 -3.83 -12.98
N PRO A 111 -3.21 -2.70 -12.40
CA PRO A 111 -1.90 -2.61 -11.77
C PRO A 111 -1.89 -3.24 -10.38
N VAL A 112 -1.73 -4.55 -10.29
CA VAL A 112 -1.60 -5.28 -9.02
C VAL A 112 -0.14 -5.33 -8.60
N PRO A 113 0.22 -4.91 -7.36
CA PRO A 113 1.60 -4.98 -6.86
C PRO A 113 2.13 -6.42 -6.77
N GLN A 114 3.46 -6.58 -6.79
CA GLN A 114 4.10 -7.87 -6.53
C GLN A 114 3.92 -8.29 -5.06
N GLU A 115 3.81 -9.60 -4.80
CA GLU A 115 3.58 -10.15 -3.45
C GLU A 115 4.76 -9.99 -2.49
N ASN A 116 5.96 -9.80 -3.00
CA ASN A 116 7.14 -9.49 -2.18
C ASN A 116 7.09 -8.08 -1.58
N PHE A 117 6.19 -7.22 -2.08
CA PHE A 117 6.01 -5.84 -1.64
C PHE A 117 4.77 -5.64 -0.79
N SER A 118 3.69 -6.32 -1.14
CA SER A 118 2.38 -6.18 -0.51
C SER A 118 1.72 -7.53 -0.32
N ARG A 119 0.95 -7.68 0.74
CA ARG A 119 0.01 -8.79 0.85
C ARG A 119 -1.28 -8.40 0.15
N CYS A 120 -1.74 -9.28 -0.75
CA CYS A 120 -2.99 -9.09 -1.47
C CYS A 120 -4.01 -10.17 -1.08
N TRP A 121 -5.27 -9.77 -0.99
CA TRP A 121 -6.41 -10.67 -0.84
C TRP A 121 -7.56 -10.20 -1.71
N GLY A 122 -8.37 -11.16 -2.14
CA GLY A 122 -9.52 -10.92 -3.00
C GLY A 122 -10.83 -11.12 -2.25
N SER A 123 -11.85 -10.40 -2.66
CA SER A 123 -13.25 -10.63 -2.30
C SER A 123 -14.12 -10.37 -3.52
N GLY A 124 -15.33 -10.91 -3.52
CA GLY A 124 -16.22 -10.73 -4.66
C GLY A 124 -17.67 -10.96 -4.31
N ALA A 125 -18.54 -10.67 -5.24
CA ALA A 125 -19.95 -10.95 -5.11
C ALA A 125 -20.19 -12.47 -4.96
N PRO A 126 -21.14 -12.90 -4.11
CA PRO A 126 -21.45 -14.31 -3.94
C PRO A 126 -21.95 -14.92 -5.23
N ALA A 127 -21.73 -16.24 -5.37
CA ALA A 127 -22.24 -16.99 -6.50
C ALA A 127 -23.76 -16.81 -6.64
N GLY A 128 -24.23 -16.48 -7.85
CA GLY A 128 -25.65 -16.23 -8.12
C GLY A 128 -26.17 -14.83 -7.75
N ALA A 129 -25.31 -13.87 -7.43
CA ALA A 129 -25.69 -12.48 -7.21
C ALA A 129 -26.59 -11.96 -8.36
N ARG A 130 -27.72 -11.33 -8.02
CA ARG A 130 -28.72 -10.82 -8.98
C ARG A 130 -28.49 -9.36 -9.40
N GLY A 131 -27.52 -8.68 -8.80
CA GLY A 131 -27.25 -7.27 -9.06
C GLY A 131 -25.99 -7.08 -9.90
N VAL A 132 -25.22 -6.03 -9.55
CA VAL A 132 -23.88 -5.84 -10.06
C VAL A 132 -22.97 -6.91 -9.45
N VAL A 133 -22.27 -7.64 -10.29
CA VAL A 133 -21.20 -8.54 -9.84
C VAL A 133 -19.92 -7.71 -9.75
N PHE A 134 -19.22 -7.83 -8.66
CA PHE A 134 -17.92 -7.18 -8.49
C PHE A 134 -16.88 -8.17 -7.98
N GLU A 135 -15.65 -7.93 -8.38
CA GLU A 135 -14.45 -8.57 -7.83
C GLU A 135 -13.53 -7.47 -7.32
N ARG A 136 -13.02 -7.65 -6.11
CA ARG A 136 -12.17 -6.69 -5.42
C ARG A 136 -10.84 -7.35 -5.05
N SER A 137 -9.77 -6.61 -5.23
CA SER A 137 -8.42 -6.94 -4.78
C SER A 137 -7.92 -5.81 -3.90
N ASP A 138 -7.55 -6.13 -2.67
CA ASP A 138 -6.91 -5.22 -1.72
C ASP A 138 -5.46 -5.69 -1.51
N CYS A 139 -4.51 -4.79 -1.72
CA CYS A 139 -3.08 -5.03 -1.51
C CYS A 139 -2.53 -3.98 -0.55
N THR A 140 -2.03 -4.40 0.60
CA THR A 140 -1.43 -3.49 1.58
C THR A 140 -0.04 -3.96 2.00
N MET A 141 0.82 -3.00 2.35
CA MET A 141 2.07 -3.31 3.01
C MET A 141 1.80 -3.70 4.47
N ASP A 142 2.52 -4.71 4.95
CA ASP A 142 2.42 -5.18 6.35
C ASP A 142 3.13 -4.24 7.34
N SER A 143 3.82 -3.21 6.86
CA SER A 143 4.60 -2.28 7.70
C SER A 143 4.17 -0.83 7.50
N ALA A 144 4.15 -0.11 8.62
CA ALA A 144 3.99 1.34 8.64
C ALA A 144 4.98 1.93 9.65
N VAL A 145 5.36 3.18 9.46
CA VAL A 145 6.20 3.92 10.41
C VAL A 145 5.32 4.62 11.44
N PHE A 146 5.57 4.37 12.70
CA PHE A 146 4.92 5.05 13.81
C PHE A 146 5.72 6.31 14.17
N ILE A 147 5.07 7.45 14.11
CA ILE A 147 5.64 8.73 14.57
C ILE A 147 5.19 9.00 16.00
N ASP A 148 3.90 8.82 16.28
CA ASP A 148 3.31 8.83 17.60
C ASP A 148 2.05 7.93 17.64
N GLU A 149 1.31 7.94 18.75
CA GLU A 149 0.14 7.10 18.97
C GLU A 149 -0.99 7.31 17.93
N ARG A 150 -1.04 8.47 17.29
CA ARG A 150 -2.09 8.90 16.36
C ARG A 150 -1.58 9.10 14.94
N LEU A 151 -0.27 9.05 14.71
CA LEU A 151 0.33 9.28 13.41
C LEU A 151 1.11 8.07 12.94
N ARG A 152 0.54 7.39 11.95
CA ARG A 152 1.21 6.37 11.12
C ARG A 152 1.45 6.92 9.73
N THR A 153 2.56 6.53 9.15
CA THR A 153 2.97 6.91 7.80
C THR A 153 3.81 5.79 7.18
N GLY A 154 4.40 6.02 6.01
CA GLY A 154 5.35 5.07 5.44
C GLY A 154 4.71 3.82 4.83
N ALA A 155 3.46 3.88 4.41
CA ALA A 155 2.77 2.75 3.81
C ALA A 155 2.23 3.10 2.41
N ILE A 156 2.18 2.08 1.55
CA ILE A 156 1.50 2.13 0.25
C ILE A 156 0.45 1.02 0.25
N SER A 157 -0.76 1.34 -0.19
CA SER A 157 -1.82 0.37 -0.41
C SER A 157 -2.51 0.62 -1.75
N VAL A 158 -2.99 -0.47 -2.36
CA VAL A 158 -3.66 -0.43 -3.66
C VAL A 158 -4.91 -1.29 -3.58
N ARG A 159 -6.02 -0.76 -4.06
CA ARG A 159 -7.29 -1.48 -4.19
C ARG A 159 -7.80 -1.36 -5.60
N HIS A 160 -8.34 -2.46 -6.12
CA HIS A 160 -9.02 -2.48 -7.42
C HIS A 160 -10.34 -3.21 -7.29
N GLU A 161 -11.30 -2.74 -8.05
CA GLU A 161 -12.61 -3.35 -8.17
C GLU A 161 -13.00 -3.42 -9.64
N THR A 162 -13.39 -4.60 -10.12
CA THR A 162 -14.00 -4.77 -11.43
C THR A 162 -15.48 -5.02 -11.27
N TYR A 163 -16.27 -4.48 -12.17
CA TYR A 163 -17.73 -4.49 -12.09
C TYR A 163 -18.33 -5.07 -13.38
N ASP A 164 -19.31 -5.94 -13.22
CA ASP A 164 -20.19 -6.44 -14.29
C ASP A 164 -21.66 -6.22 -13.91
N GLY A 165 -22.33 -5.35 -14.65
CA GLY A 165 -23.75 -5.04 -14.53
C GLY A 165 -24.56 -5.50 -15.73
N SER A 166 -24.07 -6.43 -16.55
CA SER A 166 -24.77 -6.95 -17.74
C SER A 166 -26.19 -7.43 -17.43
N ARG A 167 -26.42 -7.93 -16.21
CA ARG A 167 -27.73 -8.45 -15.75
C ARG A 167 -28.74 -7.39 -15.36
N ILE A 168 -28.32 -6.14 -15.15
CA ILE A 168 -29.22 -5.05 -14.68
C ILE A 168 -29.42 -3.95 -15.71
N GLY A 169 -28.71 -4.01 -16.82
CA GLY A 169 -28.75 -3.03 -17.92
C GLY A 169 -27.94 -1.76 -17.65
N ALA A 170 -27.63 -1.05 -18.72
CA ALA A 170 -26.67 0.06 -18.71
C ALA A 170 -27.04 1.19 -17.72
N LEU A 171 -28.28 1.69 -17.74
CA LEU A 171 -28.67 2.83 -16.91
C LEU A 171 -28.51 2.55 -15.41
N ARG A 172 -28.99 1.38 -14.95
CA ARG A 172 -28.87 0.99 -13.54
C ARG A 172 -27.42 0.71 -13.15
N PHE A 173 -26.66 0.14 -14.08
CA PHE A 173 -25.24 -0.07 -13.87
C PHE A 173 -24.52 1.26 -13.68
N GLN A 174 -24.68 2.21 -14.62
CA GLN A 174 -24.01 3.51 -14.55
C GLN A 174 -24.34 4.27 -13.27
N GLN A 175 -25.60 4.24 -12.83
CA GLN A 175 -25.98 4.86 -11.56
C GLN A 175 -25.22 4.27 -10.37
N ARG A 176 -25.10 2.93 -10.27
CA ARG A 176 -24.40 2.26 -9.17
C ARG A 176 -22.90 2.42 -9.26
N TYR A 177 -22.37 2.32 -10.46
CA TYR A 177 -20.94 2.44 -10.73
C TYR A 177 -20.41 3.85 -10.42
N THR A 178 -21.16 4.88 -10.80
CA THR A 178 -20.84 6.27 -10.46
C THR A 178 -20.97 6.50 -8.94
N ALA A 179 -22.05 6.03 -8.33
CA ALA A 179 -22.23 6.18 -6.88
C ALA A 179 -21.15 5.47 -6.07
N SER A 180 -20.64 4.33 -6.53
CA SER A 180 -19.51 3.65 -5.90
C SER A 180 -18.25 4.54 -5.90
N PHE A 181 -17.96 5.18 -7.02
CA PHE A 181 -16.81 6.08 -7.14
C PHE A 181 -16.98 7.37 -6.34
N ASP A 182 -18.16 7.97 -6.34
CA ASP A 182 -18.44 9.21 -5.64
C ASP A 182 -18.42 9.06 -4.11
N ASN A 183 -18.56 7.84 -3.60
CA ASN A 183 -18.40 7.55 -2.17
C ASN A 183 -16.93 7.45 -1.73
N GLU A 184 -15.99 7.40 -2.67
CA GLU A 184 -14.57 7.36 -2.37
C GLU A 184 -14.05 8.77 -2.07
N HIS A 185 -13.36 8.91 -0.95
CA HIS A 185 -12.75 10.18 -0.57
C HIS A 185 -11.49 9.97 0.28
N MET A 186 -10.64 10.97 0.34
CA MET A 186 -9.53 11.03 1.26
C MET A 186 -10.04 11.44 2.65
N GLY A 187 -9.35 11.00 3.70
CA GLY A 187 -9.69 11.36 5.09
C GLY A 187 -9.73 12.86 5.33
N GLY A 188 -10.56 13.30 6.27
CA GLY A 188 -10.65 14.71 6.67
C GLY A 188 -9.38 15.21 7.38
N PRO A 189 -9.30 16.53 7.67
CA PRO A 189 -8.21 17.09 8.46
C PRO A 189 -8.25 16.55 9.90
N ASP A 190 -7.07 16.42 10.50
CA ASP A 190 -6.89 15.94 11.87
C ASP A 190 -5.86 16.79 12.65
N GLY A 191 -5.38 16.30 13.79
CA GLY A 191 -4.35 16.94 14.58
C GLY A 191 -3.02 17.12 13.84
N HIS A 192 -2.73 16.25 12.86
CA HIS A 192 -1.45 16.18 12.15
C HIS A 192 -1.53 16.69 10.72
N ARG A 193 -2.70 16.66 10.07
CA ARG A 193 -2.91 16.93 8.65
C ARG A 193 -3.86 18.08 8.41
N VAL A 194 -3.64 18.82 7.34
CA VAL A 194 -4.57 19.84 6.83
C VAL A 194 -5.68 19.20 5.99
N ALA A 195 -6.62 19.99 5.47
CA ALA A 195 -7.61 19.47 4.51
C ALA A 195 -6.94 19.02 3.21
N ALA A 196 -7.43 17.92 2.64
CA ALA A 196 -6.97 17.42 1.37
C ALA A 196 -7.32 18.39 0.23
N GLN A 197 -6.44 18.52 -0.74
CA GLN A 197 -6.68 19.22 -2.01
C GLN A 197 -6.71 18.19 -3.13
N CYS A 198 -7.80 18.18 -3.88
CA CYS A 198 -8.02 17.22 -4.95
C CYS A 198 -8.10 17.90 -6.31
N THR A 199 -7.57 17.23 -7.33
CA THR A 199 -7.67 17.62 -8.74
C THR A 199 -8.20 16.43 -9.52
N GLU A 200 -9.18 16.69 -10.38
CA GLU A 200 -9.77 15.69 -11.27
C GLU A 200 -9.39 15.93 -12.72
N ARG A 201 -9.15 14.85 -13.46
CA ARG A 201 -8.87 14.87 -14.91
C ARG A 201 -9.38 13.58 -15.56
N THR A 202 -9.76 13.71 -16.84
CA THR A 202 -9.88 12.56 -17.72
C THR A 202 -8.51 12.31 -18.35
N VAL A 203 -8.07 11.06 -18.30
CA VAL A 203 -6.76 10.60 -18.80
C VAL A 203 -6.95 9.40 -19.71
N ALA A 204 -6.04 9.23 -20.68
CA ALA A 204 -5.92 8.00 -21.44
C ALA A 204 -4.85 7.12 -20.78
N ALA A 205 -5.27 6.05 -20.12
CA ALA A 205 -4.36 5.05 -19.57
C ALA A 205 -3.77 4.15 -20.66
N GLY A 206 -2.97 3.16 -20.31
CA GLY A 206 -2.28 2.29 -21.27
C GLY A 206 -3.19 1.71 -22.36
N GLY A 207 -2.75 1.85 -23.62
CA GLY A 207 -3.55 1.43 -24.77
C GLY A 207 -4.77 2.31 -25.06
N GLY A 208 -4.84 3.51 -24.49
CA GLY A 208 -5.93 4.47 -24.72
C GLY A 208 -7.20 4.20 -23.90
N LEU A 209 -7.13 3.43 -22.81
CA LEU A 209 -8.27 3.22 -21.91
C LEU A 209 -8.68 4.58 -21.30
N PRO A 210 -9.90 5.09 -21.58
CA PRO A 210 -10.34 6.36 -21.01
C PRO A 210 -10.69 6.17 -19.53
N MET A 211 -10.09 6.99 -18.67
CA MET A 211 -10.31 6.95 -17.24
C MET A 211 -10.52 8.34 -16.66
N ARG A 212 -11.40 8.47 -15.70
CA ARG A 212 -11.49 9.59 -14.78
C ARG A 212 -10.50 9.31 -13.65
N ALA A 213 -9.63 10.25 -13.36
CA ALA A 213 -8.66 10.17 -12.27
C ALA A 213 -8.81 11.37 -11.34
N VAL A 214 -8.89 11.10 -10.03
CA VAL A 214 -8.87 12.11 -8.97
C VAL A 214 -7.60 11.91 -8.17
N VAL A 215 -6.79 12.95 -8.07
CA VAL A 215 -5.55 12.96 -7.29
C VAL A 215 -5.71 13.92 -6.13
N CYS A 216 -5.64 13.41 -4.92
CA CYS A 216 -5.75 14.17 -3.69
C CYS A 216 -4.42 14.15 -2.94
N LEU A 217 -4.00 15.33 -2.47
CA LEU A 217 -2.83 15.51 -1.62
C LEU A 217 -3.25 16.12 -0.29
N GLN A 218 -2.70 15.61 0.79
CA GLN A 218 -2.95 16.10 2.15
C GLN A 218 -1.63 16.36 2.87
N ALA A 219 -1.31 17.63 3.15
CA ALA A 219 -0.06 18.03 3.77
C ALA A 219 -0.07 17.85 5.29
N TYR A 220 1.12 17.66 5.85
CA TYR A 220 1.32 17.57 7.30
C TYR A 220 1.58 18.95 7.91
N LYS A 221 1.00 19.22 9.09
CA LYS A 221 1.13 20.51 9.80
C LYS A 221 2.54 20.77 10.33
N LYS A 222 3.24 19.71 10.77
CA LYS A 222 4.56 19.81 11.40
C LYS A 222 5.70 19.21 10.57
N LEU A 223 5.38 18.65 9.40
CA LEU A 223 6.31 18.01 8.47
C LEU A 223 6.00 18.52 7.06
N PRO A 224 6.33 19.80 6.76
CA PRO A 224 5.80 20.50 5.58
C PRO A 224 6.28 19.95 4.23
N ALA A 225 7.37 19.19 4.19
CA ALA A 225 7.85 18.53 2.98
C ALA A 225 7.14 17.20 2.68
N LEU A 226 6.26 16.74 3.59
CA LEU A 226 5.54 15.49 3.44
C LEU A 226 4.08 15.71 3.07
N VAL A 227 3.58 14.83 2.22
CA VAL A 227 2.17 14.73 1.84
C VAL A 227 1.69 13.27 1.88
N ASP A 228 0.43 13.08 2.20
CA ASP A 228 -0.28 11.85 1.88
C ASP A 228 -0.90 11.98 0.49
N LEU A 229 -0.89 10.91 -0.26
CA LEU A 229 -1.43 10.81 -1.61
C LEU A 229 -2.60 9.82 -1.62
N THR A 230 -3.71 10.21 -2.25
CA THR A 230 -4.75 9.30 -2.70
C THR A 230 -4.99 9.51 -4.20
N VAL A 231 -4.93 8.42 -4.96
CA VAL A 231 -5.30 8.42 -6.39
C VAL A 231 -6.53 7.53 -6.55
N LEU A 232 -7.62 8.09 -7.02
CA LEU A 232 -8.84 7.37 -7.35
C LEU A 232 -8.99 7.31 -8.86
N THR A 233 -9.41 6.18 -9.40
CA THR A 233 -9.61 5.98 -10.83
C THR A 233 -10.90 5.25 -11.12
N THR A 234 -11.56 5.59 -12.22
CA THR A 234 -12.71 4.84 -12.75
C THR A 234 -12.67 4.86 -14.26
N SER A 235 -12.93 3.71 -14.90
CA SER A 235 -12.97 3.63 -16.36
C SER A 235 -14.25 4.25 -16.92
N LEU A 236 -14.17 4.81 -18.13
CA LEU A 236 -15.26 5.50 -18.81
C LEU A 236 -15.68 4.81 -20.13
N ASP A 237 -15.27 3.57 -20.32
CA ASP A 237 -15.33 2.85 -21.60
C ASP A 237 -16.52 1.91 -21.74
N GLY A 238 -17.17 1.52 -20.64
CA GLY A 238 -18.16 0.47 -20.61
C GLY A 238 -19.57 0.94 -20.28
N GLU A 239 -20.56 0.34 -20.96
CA GLU A 239 -21.98 0.60 -20.63
C GLU A 239 -22.44 -0.21 -19.40
N THR A 240 -21.92 -1.43 -19.25
CA THR A 240 -22.29 -2.38 -18.19
C THR A 240 -21.10 -3.01 -17.48
N THR A 241 -19.88 -2.62 -17.84
CA THR A 241 -18.66 -3.11 -17.21
C THR A 241 -17.75 -1.93 -16.86
N GLY A 242 -16.90 -2.09 -15.85
CA GLY A 242 -15.95 -1.06 -15.49
C GLY A 242 -14.89 -1.54 -14.51
N VAL A 243 -13.84 -0.76 -14.36
CA VAL A 243 -12.79 -0.95 -13.35
C VAL A 243 -12.59 0.33 -12.57
N GLN A 244 -12.56 0.21 -11.25
CA GLN A 244 -12.20 1.29 -10.33
C GLN A 244 -10.92 0.92 -9.60
N GLY A 245 -10.18 1.93 -9.20
CA GLY A 245 -8.95 1.73 -8.46
C GLY A 245 -8.70 2.84 -7.46
N ARG A 246 -7.98 2.48 -6.40
CA ARG A 246 -7.50 3.39 -5.36
C ARG A 246 -6.06 3.05 -5.02
N LEU A 247 -5.21 4.05 -5.00
CA LEU A 247 -3.86 3.98 -4.44
C LEU A 247 -3.78 5.00 -3.30
N ASP A 248 -3.38 4.56 -2.13
CA ASP A 248 -3.04 5.43 -1.01
C ASP A 248 -1.55 5.26 -0.69
N ALA A 249 -0.87 6.37 -0.45
CA ALA A 249 0.51 6.37 -0.02
C ALA A 249 0.75 7.50 0.98
N LEU A 250 1.40 7.20 2.10
CA LEU A 250 1.47 8.07 3.25
C LEU A 250 2.90 8.59 3.47
N GLY A 251 3.03 9.90 3.68
CA GLY A 251 4.28 10.56 4.06
C GLY A 251 5.30 10.65 2.94
N LEU A 252 4.91 11.08 1.75
CA LEU A 252 5.74 11.18 0.55
C LEU A 252 6.30 12.57 0.33
N SER A 253 7.43 12.68 -0.39
CA SER A 253 7.76 13.91 -1.12
C SER A 253 6.79 14.15 -2.28
N LEU A 254 6.64 15.40 -2.73
CA LEU A 254 5.81 15.71 -3.91
C LEU A 254 6.30 14.99 -5.17
N ASP A 255 7.60 14.81 -5.33
CA ASP A 255 8.17 14.11 -6.49
C ASP A 255 7.87 12.62 -6.45
N SER A 256 7.97 11.99 -5.28
CA SER A 256 7.52 10.60 -5.08
C SER A 256 6.01 10.44 -5.32
N ALA A 257 5.19 11.39 -4.89
CA ALA A 257 3.75 11.38 -5.14
C ALA A 257 3.42 11.46 -6.63
N ARG A 258 4.12 12.32 -7.39
CA ARG A 258 3.99 12.41 -8.85
C ARG A 258 4.41 11.12 -9.56
N LEU A 259 5.55 10.57 -9.15
CA LEU A 259 6.08 9.32 -9.70
C LEU A 259 5.13 8.15 -9.49
N LEU A 260 4.61 7.97 -8.27
CA LEU A 260 3.62 6.96 -7.95
C LEU A 260 2.31 7.13 -8.73
N THR A 261 1.79 8.37 -8.80
CA THR A 261 0.58 8.67 -9.55
C THR A 261 0.73 8.26 -11.02
N ARG A 262 1.83 8.65 -11.65
CA ARG A 262 2.14 8.30 -13.04
C ARG A 262 2.22 6.79 -13.22
N HIS A 263 3.04 6.12 -12.41
CA HIS A 263 3.25 4.68 -12.47
C HIS A 263 1.93 3.90 -12.30
N TYR A 264 1.07 4.34 -11.37
CA TYR A 264 -0.22 3.73 -11.12
C TYR A 264 -1.17 3.88 -12.30
N LEU A 265 -1.31 5.09 -12.86
CA LEU A 265 -2.18 5.36 -14.00
C LEU A 265 -1.72 4.65 -15.27
N GLU A 266 -0.41 4.60 -15.54
CA GLU A 266 0.18 3.87 -16.67
C GLU A 266 0.02 2.34 -16.56
N GLY A 267 -0.21 1.84 -15.34
CA GLY A 267 -0.47 0.43 -15.07
C GLY A 267 -1.82 -0.06 -15.58
N PHE A 268 -2.83 0.79 -15.66
CA PHE A 268 -4.12 0.45 -16.27
C PHE A 268 -4.03 0.38 -17.79
N GLY A 269 -4.93 -0.37 -18.41
CA GLY A 269 -5.02 -0.46 -19.86
C GLY A 269 -5.95 -1.58 -20.31
N TRP A 270 -5.92 -1.84 -21.59
CA TRP A 270 -6.61 -2.99 -22.18
C TRP A 270 -5.77 -4.26 -22.02
N THR A 271 -6.43 -5.38 -21.75
CA THR A 271 -5.79 -6.70 -21.84
C THR A 271 -5.44 -6.94 -23.30
N PRO A 272 -4.17 -7.31 -23.63
CA PRO A 272 -3.83 -7.67 -25.00
C PRO A 272 -4.73 -8.80 -25.53
N ALA A 273 -5.20 -8.65 -26.76
CA ALA A 273 -5.94 -9.73 -27.42
C ALA A 273 -5.07 -10.99 -27.47
N ALA A 274 -5.63 -12.14 -27.09
CA ALA A 274 -4.93 -13.41 -27.22
C ALA A 274 -4.46 -13.57 -28.68
N PRO A 275 -3.21 -14.00 -28.93
CA PRO A 275 -2.76 -14.26 -30.29
C PRO A 275 -3.74 -15.25 -30.94
N LYS A 276 -4.31 -14.90 -32.11
CA LYS A 276 -5.13 -15.81 -32.88
C LYS A 276 -4.24 -17.01 -33.19
N THR A 277 -4.49 -18.14 -32.54
CA THR A 277 -3.89 -19.40 -32.93
C THR A 277 -4.38 -19.67 -34.36
N GLY A 278 -3.48 -19.45 -35.31
CA GLY A 278 -3.77 -19.74 -36.71
C GLY A 278 -4.15 -21.22 -36.82
N SER A 279 -5.39 -21.48 -37.21
CA SER A 279 -5.79 -22.80 -37.69
C SER A 279 -4.95 -23.12 -38.91
N ARG A 280 -4.07 -24.08 -38.77
CA ARG A 280 -3.47 -24.80 -39.90
C ARG A 280 -4.45 -25.87 -40.38
#